data_f89de25e833bb468bb4c351f9df8f8cb
#
_entry.id   f89de25e833bb468bb4c351f9df8f8cb
#
_cell.length_a   1.000
_cell.length_b   1.000
_cell.length_c   1.000
_cell.angle_alpha   90.00
_cell.angle_beta   90.00
_cell.angle_gamma   90.00
#
_symmetry.space_group_name_H-M   'P 1'
#
loop_
_entity.id
_entity.type
_entity.pdbx_description
1 polymer ?
#
loop_
_entity_poly.entity_id
_entity_poly.type
_entity_poly.pdbx_seq_one_letter_code
_entity_poly.pdbx_strand_id
1 'polypeptide(L)'
;MILVISKWDSVSKESFTLDTLTPIIRNEFDFIPWAPLIFTSSITGQNVIKIFDLILEIKSQRSKRIKTSQLNEWLGKCLASHPPAGLKNTQPKLNYITQTDDSTPTFRVFGKNTRFLHWSYKRYLDRQMRESFGFEGTPIKFYFAEKTR
;
A
#
# COMPACT_ATOMS: atom_id res chain seq x y z
N MET A 1 -2.49 -7.54 6.38
CA MET A 1 -1.70 -8.74 5.99
C MET A 1 -0.33 -8.63 6.64
N ILE A 2 0.22 -9.75 7.13
CA ILE A 2 1.57 -9.81 7.73
C ILE A 2 2.27 -10.98 7.05
N LEU A 3 3.54 -10.80 6.69
CA LEU A 3 4.43 -11.88 6.27
C LEU A 3 5.10 -12.46 7.52
N VAL A 4 4.75 -13.68 7.88
CA VAL A 4 5.31 -14.38 9.04
C VAL A 4 6.26 -15.47 8.57
N ILE A 5 7.53 -15.33 8.87
CA ILE A 5 8.54 -16.36 8.63
C ILE A 5 8.71 -17.15 9.92
N SER A 6 8.20 -18.36 9.90
CA SER A 6 8.23 -19.27 11.06
C SER A 6 9.53 -20.08 11.13
N LYS A 7 9.72 -20.79 12.25
CA LYS A 7 10.89 -21.67 12.50
C LYS A 7 12.24 -20.94 12.39
N TRP A 8 12.28 -19.70 12.86
CA TRP A 8 13.52 -18.92 12.84
C TRP A 8 14.67 -19.54 13.67
N ASP A 9 14.32 -20.40 14.63
CA ASP A 9 15.26 -21.21 15.42
C ASP A 9 16.02 -22.25 14.60
N SER A 10 15.46 -22.74 13.50
CA SER A 10 16.06 -23.77 12.64
C SER A 10 17.04 -23.20 11.60
N VAL A 11 17.09 -21.88 11.45
CA VAL A 11 17.96 -21.22 10.48
C VAL A 11 19.37 -21.09 11.05
N SER A 12 20.36 -21.59 10.32
CA SER A 12 21.77 -21.41 10.68
C SER A 12 22.14 -19.91 10.60
N LYS A 13 22.43 -19.33 11.75
CA LYS A 13 22.80 -17.90 11.86
C LYS A 13 24.17 -17.58 11.24
N GLU A 14 24.98 -18.58 10.97
CA GLU A 14 26.25 -18.43 10.28
C GLU A 14 26.08 -18.17 8.79
N SER A 15 25.05 -18.78 8.18
CA SER A 15 24.77 -18.67 6.74
C SER A 15 23.67 -17.65 6.40
N PHE A 16 22.74 -17.44 7.31
CA PHE A 16 21.57 -16.60 7.06
C PHE A 16 21.28 -15.66 8.24
N THR A 17 21.38 -14.38 8.00
CA THR A 17 20.98 -13.34 8.94
C THR A 17 19.68 -12.68 8.49
N LEU A 18 19.06 -11.89 9.37
CA LEU A 18 17.89 -11.07 9.01
C LEU A 18 18.20 -10.17 7.80
N ASP A 19 19.42 -9.62 7.75
CA ASP A 19 19.85 -8.70 6.70
C ASP A 19 20.00 -9.39 5.33
N THR A 20 20.37 -10.68 5.31
CA THR A 20 20.49 -11.45 4.05
C THR A 20 19.16 -12.02 3.59
N LEU A 21 18.29 -12.46 4.50
CA LEU A 21 17.01 -13.07 4.14
C LEU A 21 15.90 -12.05 3.84
N THR A 22 15.90 -10.92 4.52
CA THR A 22 14.87 -9.88 4.31
C THR A 22 14.79 -9.42 2.84
N PRO A 23 15.89 -9.08 2.15
CA PRO A 23 15.85 -8.71 0.73
C PRO A 23 15.34 -9.83 -0.17
N ILE A 24 15.72 -11.08 0.10
CA ILE A 24 15.28 -12.25 -0.67
C ILE A 24 13.76 -12.41 -0.56
N ILE A 25 13.23 -12.38 0.67
CA ILE A 25 11.79 -12.50 0.92
C ILE A 25 11.05 -11.31 0.30
N ARG A 26 11.57 -10.10 0.43
CA ARG A 26 10.95 -8.90 -0.16
C ARG A 26 10.90 -8.97 -1.68
N ASN A 27 11.90 -9.57 -2.33
CA ASN A 27 11.90 -9.78 -3.77
C ASN A 27 10.86 -10.81 -4.20
N GLU A 28 10.71 -11.92 -3.47
CA GLU A 28 9.67 -12.94 -3.73
C GLU A 28 8.25 -12.40 -3.53
N PHE A 29 8.07 -11.45 -2.61
CA PHE A 29 6.80 -10.82 -2.28
C PHE A 29 6.74 -9.34 -2.71
N ASP A 30 7.30 -9.01 -3.85
CA ASP A 30 7.39 -7.64 -4.38
C ASP A 30 6.02 -7.01 -4.68
N PHE A 31 4.98 -7.84 -4.88
CA PHE A 31 3.60 -7.41 -5.10
C PHE A 31 2.88 -6.94 -3.83
N ILE A 32 3.44 -7.17 -2.63
CA ILE A 32 2.92 -6.71 -1.34
C ILE A 32 3.98 -6.01 -0.48
N PRO A 33 4.67 -4.99 -1.01
CA PRO A 33 5.78 -4.34 -0.32
C PRO A 33 5.36 -3.66 0.99
N TRP A 34 4.07 -3.38 1.14
CA TRP A 34 3.44 -2.74 2.29
C TRP A 34 3.12 -3.72 3.44
N ALA A 35 3.27 -5.03 3.26
CA ALA A 35 3.05 -5.99 4.33
C ALA A 35 4.25 -6.02 5.29
N PRO A 36 4.06 -5.81 6.60
CA PRO A 36 5.14 -5.98 7.57
C PRO A 36 5.65 -7.42 7.56
N LEU A 37 6.96 -7.58 7.75
CA LEU A 37 7.65 -8.86 7.79
C LEU A 37 8.13 -9.13 9.22
N ILE A 38 7.83 -10.31 9.75
CA ILE A 38 8.25 -10.74 11.08
C ILE A 38 8.77 -12.17 11.06
N PHE A 39 9.92 -12.37 11.70
CA PHE A 39 10.53 -13.70 11.91
C PHE A 39 10.16 -14.22 13.29
N THR A 40 9.66 -15.46 13.37
CA THR A 40 9.12 -16.04 14.61
C THR A 40 9.64 -17.44 14.85
N SER A 41 9.72 -17.82 16.12
CA SER A 41 9.93 -19.20 16.54
C SER A 41 8.93 -19.59 17.62
N SER A 42 8.17 -20.63 17.37
CA SER A 42 7.25 -21.20 18.37
C SER A 42 7.98 -21.97 19.48
N ILE A 43 9.19 -22.48 19.20
CA ILE A 43 9.99 -23.23 20.18
C ILE A 43 10.58 -22.26 21.22
N THR A 44 11.16 -21.15 20.76
CA THR A 44 11.77 -20.15 21.67
C THR A 44 10.79 -19.07 22.13
N GLY A 45 9.60 -18.99 21.54
CA GLY A 45 8.63 -17.91 21.76
C GLY A 45 9.02 -16.58 21.11
N GLN A 46 10.12 -16.54 20.36
CA GLN A 46 10.64 -15.30 19.77
C GLN A 46 9.59 -14.64 18.84
N ASN A 47 9.29 -13.39 19.13
CA ASN A 47 8.39 -12.52 18.37
C ASN A 47 6.94 -13.03 18.19
N VAL A 48 6.52 -14.12 18.82
CA VAL A 48 5.16 -14.66 18.70
C VAL A 48 4.13 -13.66 19.19
N ILE A 49 4.36 -13.04 20.36
CA ILE A 49 3.43 -12.04 20.93
C ILE A 49 3.37 -10.78 20.06
N LYS A 50 4.46 -10.36 19.43
CA LYS A 50 4.51 -9.18 18.55
C LYS A 50 3.58 -9.27 17.34
N ILE A 51 3.16 -10.49 16.94
CA ILE A 51 2.16 -10.66 15.88
C ILE A 51 0.83 -9.99 16.27
N PHE A 52 0.43 -10.10 17.54
CA PHE A 52 -0.81 -9.48 18.02
C PHE A 52 -0.73 -7.95 17.99
N ASP A 53 0.41 -7.39 18.36
CA ASP A 53 0.64 -5.93 18.29
C ASP A 53 0.53 -5.45 16.84
N LEU A 54 1.15 -6.16 15.89
CA LEU A 54 1.05 -5.87 14.45
C LEU A 54 -0.40 -5.98 13.94
N ILE A 55 -1.16 -6.97 14.42
CA ILE A 55 -2.59 -7.10 14.04
C ILE A 55 -3.39 -5.89 14.50
N LEU A 56 -3.17 -5.42 15.73
CA LEU A 56 -3.87 -4.24 16.26
C LEU A 56 -3.48 -2.96 15.50
N GLU A 57 -2.21 -2.82 15.17
CA GLU A 57 -1.72 -1.71 14.37
C GLU A 57 -2.34 -1.70 12.96
N ILE A 58 -2.33 -2.85 12.27
CA ILE A 58 -2.95 -3.00 10.95
C ILE A 58 -4.46 -2.73 11.01
N LYS A 59 -5.14 -3.15 12.07
CA LYS A 59 -6.55 -2.84 12.28
C LYS A 59 -6.77 -1.32 12.36
N SER A 60 -5.92 -0.61 13.09
CA SER A 60 -5.95 0.84 13.18
C SER A 60 -5.72 1.49 11.80
N GLN A 61 -4.70 1.06 11.07
CA GLN A 61 -4.40 1.54 9.72
C GLN A 61 -5.58 1.29 8.76
N ARG A 62 -6.22 0.12 8.85
CA ARG A 62 -7.36 -0.25 8.01
C ARG A 62 -8.59 0.62 8.27
N SER A 63 -8.80 1.01 9.52
CA SER A 63 -9.94 1.84 9.93
C SER A 63 -9.73 3.33 9.69
N LYS A 64 -8.55 3.72 9.21
CA LYS A 64 -8.16 5.12 9.04
C LYS A 64 -9.05 5.83 8.03
N ARG A 65 -9.53 7.01 8.41
CA ARG A 65 -10.31 7.89 7.55
C ARG A 65 -9.56 9.20 7.32
N ILE A 66 -9.48 9.61 6.08
CA ILE A 66 -8.80 10.83 5.66
C ILE A 66 -9.87 11.81 5.19
N LYS A 67 -9.77 13.05 5.64
CA LYS A 67 -10.69 14.11 5.21
C LYS A 67 -10.57 14.34 3.70
N THR A 68 -11.70 14.52 3.03
CA THR A 68 -11.75 14.74 1.58
C THR A 68 -10.91 15.96 1.15
N SER A 69 -10.85 17.01 1.96
CA SER A 69 -10.00 18.18 1.70
C SER A 69 -8.51 17.82 1.65
N GLN A 70 -8.03 17.01 2.60
CA GLN A 70 -6.64 16.54 2.65
C GLN A 70 -6.33 15.63 1.46
N LEU A 71 -7.26 14.76 1.07
CA LEU A 71 -7.11 13.90 -0.12
C LEU A 71 -6.97 14.72 -1.40
N ASN A 72 -7.77 15.77 -1.56
CA ASN A 72 -7.73 16.59 -2.76
C ASN A 72 -6.48 17.51 -2.80
N GLU A 73 -6.02 18.03 -1.65
CA GLU A 73 -4.73 18.71 -1.56
C GLU A 73 -3.57 17.77 -1.93
N TRP A 74 -3.57 16.55 -1.39
CA TRP A 74 -2.60 15.52 -1.73
C TRP A 74 -2.64 15.16 -3.21
N LEU A 75 -3.83 14.96 -3.80
CA LEU A 75 -3.96 14.68 -5.24
C LEU A 75 -3.38 15.83 -6.07
N GLY A 76 -3.65 17.09 -5.70
CA GLY A 76 -3.08 18.25 -6.36
C GLY A 76 -1.56 18.26 -6.35
N LYS A 77 -0.93 17.92 -5.23
CA LYS A 77 0.54 17.78 -5.10
C LYS A 77 1.08 16.66 -6.01
N CYS A 78 0.42 15.50 -6.03
CA CYS A 78 0.80 14.39 -6.90
C CYS A 78 0.74 14.76 -8.39
N LEU A 79 -0.33 15.45 -8.80
CA LEU A 79 -0.52 15.90 -10.20
C LEU A 79 0.50 16.97 -10.61
N ALA A 80 0.87 17.86 -9.70
CA ALA A 80 1.88 18.90 -9.96
C ALA A 80 3.28 18.29 -10.10
N SER A 81 3.63 17.31 -9.26
CA SER A 81 4.94 16.64 -9.31
C SER A 81 5.07 15.70 -10.51
N HIS A 82 4.03 14.94 -10.82
CA HIS A 82 4.03 13.97 -11.91
C HIS A 82 2.67 14.01 -12.62
N PRO A 83 2.55 14.70 -13.76
CA PRO A 83 1.32 14.70 -14.56
C PRO A 83 0.95 13.29 -15.03
N PRO A 84 -0.35 12.94 -15.08
CA PRO A 84 -0.79 11.61 -15.49
C PRO A 84 -0.39 11.29 -16.93
N ALA A 85 0.28 10.14 -17.12
CA ALA A 85 0.55 9.59 -18.44
C ALA A 85 -0.66 8.76 -18.91
N GLY A 86 -1.04 8.94 -20.16
CA GLY A 86 -2.13 8.21 -20.80
C GLY A 86 -1.66 7.26 -21.87
N LEU A 87 -2.55 6.33 -22.21
CA LEU A 87 -2.40 5.42 -23.36
C LEU A 87 -3.02 6.05 -24.63
N LYS A 88 -2.54 5.63 -25.80
CA LYS A 88 -3.10 6.03 -27.12
C LYS A 88 -3.18 7.55 -27.34
N ASN A 89 -2.13 8.27 -26.99
CA ASN A 89 -2.04 9.74 -27.11
C ASN A 89 -3.18 10.51 -26.41
N THR A 90 -3.86 9.86 -25.46
CA THR A 90 -4.93 10.46 -24.67
C THR A 90 -4.39 10.91 -23.33
N GLN A 91 -4.67 12.16 -22.94
CA GLN A 91 -4.22 12.69 -21.66
C GLN A 91 -5.34 12.58 -20.61
N PRO A 92 -5.18 11.69 -19.61
CA PRO A 92 -6.11 11.62 -18.49
C PRO A 92 -6.03 12.88 -17.63
N LYS A 93 -7.18 13.30 -17.09
CA LYS A 93 -7.24 14.41 -16.12
C LYS A 93 -7.93 13.90 -14.86
N LEU A 94 -7.23 13.91 -13.74
CA LEU A 94 -7.80 13.57 -12.43
C LEU A 94 -8.16 14.86 -11.71
N ASN A 95 -9.41 14.99 -11.23
CA ASN A 95 -9.93 16.25 -10.72
C ASN A 95 -10.29 16.19 -9.24
N TYR A 96 -10.65 15.00 -8.73
CA TYR A 96 -11.22 14.86 -7.39
C TYR A 96 -11.01 13.45 -6.87
N ILE A 97 -10.79 13.34 -5.56
CA ILE A 97 -10.66 12.06 -4.86
C ILE A 97 -11.48 12.08 -3.58
N THR A 98 -12.09 10.95 -3.26
CA THR A 98 -12.79 10.72 -1.99
C THR A 98 -12.52 9.31 -1.48
N GLN A 99 -12.56 9.11 -0.17
CA GLN A 99 -12.55 7.79 0.44
C GLN A 99 -13.97 7.29 0.60
N THR A 100 -14.21 6.01 0.26
CA THR A 100 -15.52 5.36 0.44
C THR A 100 -15.58 4.63 1.78
N ASP A 101 -16.82 4.28 2.22
CA ASP A 101 -17.05 3.60 3.51
C ASP A 101 -16.91 2.08 3.43
N ASP A 102 -15.95 1.61 2.63
CA ASP A 102 -15.68 0.18 2.52
C ASP A 102 -14.85 -0.35 3.70
N SER A 103 -14.95 -1.65 3.95
CA SER A 103 -14.17 -2.35 4.97
C SER A 103 -12.66 -2.35 4.70
N THR A 104 -12.25 -2.13 3.45
CA THR A 104 -10.87 -1.95 3.01
C THR A 104 -10.70 -0.49 2.58
N PRO A 105 -9.60 0.20 2.92
CA PRO A 105 -9.35 1.56 2.45
C PRO A 105 -9.50 1.67 0.94
N THR A 106 -10.57 2.32 0.51
CA THR A 106 -10.97 2.42 -0.89
C THR A 106 -11.12 3.88 -1.27
N PHE A 107 -10.49 4.28 -2.37
CA PHE A 107 -10.49 5.64 -2.86
C PHE A 107 -11.09 5.69 -4.25
N ARG A 108 -12.04 6.59 -4.45
CA ARG A 108 -12.64 6.85 -5.75
C ARG A 108 -12.08 8.14 -6.32
N VAL A 109 -11.41 8.02 -7.45
CA VAL A 109 -10.80 9.14 -8.18
C VAL A 109 -11.64 9.46 -9.39
N PHE A 110 -12.10 10.69 -9.49
CA PHE A 110 -12.93 11.18 -10.59
C PHE A 110 -12.10 12.02 -11.55
N GLY A 111 -12.36 11.84 -12.84
CA GLY A 111 -11.62 12.56 -13.85
C GLY A 111 -12.22 12.43 -15.24
N LYS A 112 -11.44 12.83 -16.24
CA LYS A 112 -11.74 12.62 -17.67
C LYS A 112 -10.71 11.65 -18.25
N ASN A 113 -11.13 10.79 -19.16
CA ASN A 113 -10.26 9.81 -19.83
C ASN A 113 -9.56 8.87 -18.87
N THR A 114 -10.13 8.62 -17.69
CA THR A 114 -9.51 7.81 -16.61
C THR A 114 -9.25 6.37 -17.02
N ARG A 115 -10.05 5.83 -17.97
CA ARG A 115 -9.86 4.49 -18.57
C ARG A 115 -8.52 4.35 -19.31
N PHE A 116 -7.94 5.45 -19.78
CA PHE A 116 -6.65 5.47 -20.49
C PHE A 116 -5.46 5.73 -19.54
N LEU A 117 -5.70 5.84 -18.24
CA LEU A 117 -4.63 6.03 -17.26
C LEU A 117 -3.69 4.83 -17.27
N HIS A 118 -2.40 5.09 -17.49
CA HIS A 118 -1.38 4.06 -17.51
C HIS A 118 -1.26 3.39 -16.12
N TRP A 119 -1.04 2.09 -16.10
CA TRP A 119 -0.95 1.32 -14.86
C TRP A 119 0.17 1.78 -13.92
N SER A 120 1.29 2.26 -14.48
CA SER A 120 2.39 2.81 -13.68
C SER A 120 1.98 4.03 -12.86
N TYR A 121 1.06 4.85 -13.37
CA TYR A 121 0.55 6.00 -12.64
C TYR A 121 -0.34 5.57 -11.47
N LYS A 122 -1.10 4.49 -11.62
CA LYS A 122 -1.89 3.91 -10.52
C LYS A 122 -0.97 3.42 -9.40
N ARG A 123 0.15 2.76 -9.75
CA ARG A 123 1.19 2.34 -8.77
C ARG A 123 1.86 3.54 -8.11
N TYR A 124 2.12 4.62 -8.86
CA TYR A 124 2.65 5.86 -8.31
C TYR A 124 1.70 6.45 -7.25
N LEU A 125 0.40 6.53 -7.53
CA LEU A 125 -0.60 7.02 -6.57
C LEU A 125 -0.69 6.12 -5.32
N ASP A 126 -0.65 4.79 -5.48
CA ASP A 126 -0.64 3.86 -4.34
C ASP A 126 0.58 4.11 -3.44
N ARG A 127 1.76 4.22 -4.02
CA ARG A 127 2.98 4.52 -3.27
C ARG A 127 2.90 5.87 -2.55
N GLN A 128 2.48 6.93 -3.24
CA GLN A 128 2.34 8.27 -2.66
C GLN A 128 1.29 8.31 -1.55
N MET A 129 0.22 7.55 -1.67
CA MET A 129 -0.81 7.43 -0.63
C MET A 129 -0.23 6.81 0.64
N ARG A 130 0.59 5.76 0.50
CA ARG A 130 1.26 5.11 1.62
C ARG A 130 2.32 5.99 2.27
N GLU A 131 3.13 6.67 1.48
CA GLU A 131 4.14 7.62 1.97
C GLU A 131 3.50 8.77 2.77
N SER A 132 2.35 9.27 2.32
CA SER A 132 1.68 10.42 2.95
C SER A 132 0.78 10.06 4.13
N PHE A 133 0.12 8.90 4.08
CA PHE A 133 -0.94 8.55 5.04
C PHE A 133 -0.73 7.20 5.74
N GLY A 134 0.28 6.42 5.38
CA GLY A 134 0.56 5.10 5.96
C GLY A 134 -0.19 3.97 5.26
N PHE A 135 -1.13 3.31 5.96
CA PHE A 135 -1.82 2.09 5.52
C PHE A 135 -0.92 0.85 5.47
N GLU A 136 0.06 0.77 6.37
CA GLU A 136 0.90 -0.40 6.50
C GLU A 136 0.08 -1.65 6.81
N GLY A 137 0.46 -2.79 6.24
CA GLY A 137 -0.22 -4.06 6.43
C GLY A 137 -1.62 -4.18 5.81
N THR A 138 -2.11 -3.13 5.15
CA THR A 138 -3.46 -3.05 4.59
C THR A 138 -3.42 -2.78 3.09
N PRO A 139 -4.17 -3.53 2.26
CA PRO A 139 -4.35 -3.20 0.86
C PRO A 139 -5.12 -1.90 0.68
N ILE A 140 -4.77 -1.13 -0.34
CA ILE A 140 -5.50 0.07 -0.77
C ILE A 140 -6.14 -0.23 -2.12
N LYS A 141 -7.37 0.22 -2.32
CA LYS A 141 -8.07 0.12 -3.61
C LYS A 141 -8.32 1.49 -4.20
N PHE A 142 -7.97 1.66 -5.47
CA PHE A 142 -8.30 2.84 -6.25
C PHE A 142 -9.30 2.50 -7.35
N TYR A 143 -10.44 3.19 -7.38
CA TYR A 143 -11.40 3.15 -8.47
C TYR A 143 -11.35 4.47 -9.23
N PHE A 144 -11.14 4.38 -10.53
CA PHE A 144 -11.08 5.53 -11.42
C PHE A 144 -12.40 5.63 -12.19
N ALA A 145 -13.13 6.71 -11.96
CA ALA A 145 -14.45 6.94 -12.55
C ALA A 145 -14.42 8.14 -13.50
N GLU A 146 -15.11 8.01 -14.63
CA GLU A 146 -15.37 9.14 -15.48
C GLU A 146 -16.38 10.07 -14.79
N LYS A 147 -16.10 11.38 -14.83
CA LYS A 147 -17.08 12.37 -14.37
C LYS A 147 -18.21 12.43 -15.42
N THR A 148 -19.32 11.77 -15.14
CA THR A 148 -20.56 11.99 -15.92
C THR A 148 -21.02 13.43 -15.68
N ARG A 149 -21.38 14.13 -16.75
CA ARG A 149 -21.97 15.48 -16.68
C ARG A 149 -23.27 15.43 -15.94
#